data_930a1addd0e286d5a8dcc76c884388b2
#
_entry.id   930a1addd0e286d5a8dcc76c884388b2
#
_cell.length_a   1.000
_cell.length_b   1.000
_cell.length_c   1.000
_cell.angle_alpha   90.00
_cell.angle_beta   90.00
_cell.angle_gamma   90.00
#
_symmetry.space_group_name_H-M   'P 1'
#
loop_
_entity.id
_entity.type
_entity.pdbx_description
1 polymer ?
#
loop_
_entity_poly.entity_id
_entity_poly.type
_entity_poly.pdbx_seq_one_letter_code
_entity_poly.pdbx_strand_id
1 'polypeptide(L)'
;MDNADDVSKSIARLRLARVQAARGDLDAALQLVQGVDAGEMKSAFEEAKGDFYLEQGNTAAAYSAYQSAAATDNSGDASVRALLQLKIGLVQPAQLEEPAAEE
;
A
#
# COMPACT_ATOMS: atom_id res chain seq x y z
N MET A 1 -16.28 -9.90 20.83
CA MET A 1 -15.88 -8.91 19.87
C MET A 1 -16.42 -9.24 18.52
N ASP A 2 -16.98 -8.26 17.90
CA ASP A 2 -17.64 -8.46 16.66
C ASP A 2 -16.70 -8.18 15.51
N ASN A 3 -16.40 -9.17 14.69
CA ASN A 3 -15.51 -9.01 13.56
C ASN A 3 -16.03 -8.00 12.56
N ALA A 4 -17.34 -7.95 12.39
CA ALA A 4 -17.93 -7.01 11.45
C ALA A 4 -17.65 -5.58 11.90
N ASP A 5 -17.62 -5.35 13.21
CA ASP A 5 -17.35 -4.04 13.73
C ASP A 5 -15.91 -3.66 13.48
N ASP A 6 -14.99 -4.61 13.63
CA ASP A 6 -13.57 -4.35 13.38
C ASP A 6 -13.34 -4.06 11.90
N VAL A 7 -14.01 -4.79 11.02
CA VAL A 7 -13.86 -4.56 9.59
C VAL A 7 -14.42 -3.19 9.23
N SER A 8 -15.57 -2.81 9.81
CA SER A 8 -16.16 -1.51 9.55
C SER A 8 -15.23 -0.39 9.97
N LYS A 9 -14.58 -0.54 11.13
CA LYS A 9 -13.64 0.47 11.60
C LYS A 9 -12.45 0.58 10.68
N SER A 10 -11.95 -0.56 10.19
CA SER A 10 -10.82 -0.56 9.29
C SER A 10 -11.19 0.11 7.97
N ILE A 11 -12.36 -0.15 7.46
CA ILE A 11 -12.81 0.49 6.22
C ILE A 11 -12.89 2.01 6.41
N ALA A 12 -13.47 2.45 7.53
CA ALA A 12 -13.60 3.88 7.79
C ALA A 12 -12.23 4.54 7.91
N ARG A 13 -11.30 3.85 8.57
CA ARG A 13 -9.96 4.37 8.75
C ARG A 13 -9.25 4.50 7.39
N LEU A 14 -9.40 3.51 6.55
CA LEU A 14 -8.77 3.54 5.23
C LEU A 14 -9.35 4.66 4.38
N ARG A 15 -10.66 4.86 4.45
CA ARG A 15 -11.31 5.92 3.69
C ARG A 15 -10.83 7.29 4.17
N LEU A 16 -10.68 7.46 5.50
CA LEU A 16 -10.19 8.71 6.04
C LEU A 16 -8.76 8.96 5.56
N ALA A 17 -7.94 7.91 5.54
CA ALA A 17 -6.56 8.05 5.07
C ALA A 17 -6.54 8.55 3.63
N ARG A 18 -7.39 7.98 2.78
CA ARG A 18 -7.41 8.40 1.38
C ARG A 18 -7.93 9.83 1.22
N VAL A 19 -8.86 10.26 2.09
CA VAL A 19 -9.33 11.64 2.06
C VAL A 19 -8.19 12.58 2.45
N GLN A 20 -7.41 12.23 3.48
CA GLN A 20 -6.29 13.06 3.90
C GLN A 20 -5.25 13.16 2.78
N ALA A 21 -4.98 12.04 2.12
CA ALA A 21 -4.02 12.03 1.02
C ALA A 21 -4.51 12.93 -0.13
N ALA A 22 -5.80 12.86 -0.42
CA ALA A 22 -6.38 13.67 -1.51
C ALA A 22 -6.29 15.16 -1.19
N ARG A 23 -6.23 15.49 0.10
CA ARG A 23 -6.10 16.87 0.52
C ARG A 23 -4.64 17.30 0.61
N GLY A 24 -3.74 16.42 0.28
CA GLY A 24 -2.31 16.71 0.32
C GLY A 24 -1.65 16.44 1.65
N ASP A 25 -2.38 15.89 2.63
CA ASP A 25 -1.84 15.64 3.95
C ASP A 25 -1.36 14.19 4.01
N LEU A 26 -0.24 13.93 3.35
CA LEU A 26 0.26 12.57 3.24
C LEU A 26 0.78 12.03 4.57
N ASP A 27 1.30 12.88 5.44
CA ASP A 27 1.78 12.43 6.73
C ASP A 27 0.62 11.93 7.58
N ALA A 28 -0.50 12.65 7.59
CA ALA A 28 -1.67 12.21 8.34
C ALA A 28 -2.23 10.92 7.74
N ALA A 29 -2.23 10.82 6.41
CA ALA A 29 -2.72 9.63 5.74
C ALA A 29 -1.87 8.42 6.12
N LEU A 30 -0.55 8.57 6.13
CA LEU A 30 0.34 7.48 6.49
C LEU A 30 0.14 7.05 7.93
N GLN A 31 -0.09 7.99 8.84
CA GLN A 31 -0.29 7.64 10.23
C GLN A 31 -1.54 6.79 10.42
N LEU A 32 -2.53 6.96 9.56
CA LEU A 32 -3.76 6.20 9.67
C LEU A 32 -3.59 4.75 9.20
N VAL A 33 -2.61 4.47 8.37
CA VAL A 33 -2.43 3.14 7.80
C VAL A 33 -1.18 2.41 8.29
N GLN A 34 -0.33 3.08 9.06
CA GLN A 34 0.88 2.45 9.59
C GLN A 34 0.64 1.91 10.98
N GLY A 35 1.25 0.78 11.28
CA GLY A 35 1.22 0.24 12.62
C GLY A 35 -0.15 -0.20 13.10
N VAL A 36 -1.05 -0.44 12.18
CA VAL A 36 -2.41 -0.82 12.50
C VAL A 36 -2.59 -2.30 12.23
N ASP A 37 -3.22 -3.00 13.15
CA ASP A 37 -3.56 -4.40 12.91
C ASP A 37 -4.88 -4.40 12.15
N ALA A 38 -4.78 -4.46 10.84
CA ALA A 38 -5.94 -4.38 9.99
C ALA A 38 -6.57 -5.74 9.67
N GLY A 39 -6.00 -6.82 10.19
CA GLY A 39 -6.55 -8.15 9.99
C GLY A 39 -6.70 -8.48 8.52
N GLU A 40 -7.91 -8.79 8.10
CA GLU A 40 -8.18 -9.16 6.72
C GLU A 40 -7.96 -8.01 5.76
N MET A 41 -7.90 -6.78 6.26
CA MET A 41 -7.70 -5.61 5.43
C MET A 41 -6.23 -5.25 5.27
N LYS A 42 -5.34 -6.10 5.77
CA LYS A 42 -3.92 -5.76 5.75
C LYS A 42 -3.40 -5.44 4.35
N SER A 43 -3.79 -6.23 3.37
CA SER A 43 -3.33 -5.99 2.00
C SER A 43 -3.78 -4.61 1.52
N ALA A 44 -5.03 -4.25 1.80
CA ALA A 44 -5.55 -2.95 1.37
C ALA A 44 -4.83 -1.80 2.06
N PHE A 45 -4.49 -1.97 3.34
CA PHE A 45 -3.76 -0.95 4.07
C PHE A 45 -2.32 -0.81 3.54
N GLU A 46 -1.69 -1.93 3.19
CA GLU A 46 -0.34 -1.89 2.65
C GLU A 46 -0.34 -1.26 1.27
N GLU A 47 -1.37 -1.53 0.47
CA GLU A 47 -1.46 -0.92 -0.85
C GLU A 47 -1.64 0.59 -0.72
N ALA A 48 -2.50 1.04 0.19
CA ALA A 48 -2.69 2.47 0.42
C ALA A 48 -1.40 3.12 0.89
N LYS A 49 -0.68 2.43 1.76
CA LYS A 49 0.59 2.95 2.25
C LYS A 49 1.56 3.13 1.08
N GLY A 50 1.60 2.15 0.18
CA GLY A 50 2.45 2.27 -1.00
C GLY A 50 2.06 3.46 -1.85
N ASP A 51 0.75 3.68 -2.04
CA ASP A 51 0.26 4.80 -2.83
C ASP A 51 0.69 6.13 -2.22
N PHE A 52 0.62 6.24 -0.88
CA PHE A 52 0.98 7.48 -0.21
C PHE A 52 2.49 7.73 -0.27
N TYR A 53 3.30 6.69 -0.12
CA TYR A 53 4.74 6.83 -0.26
C TYR A 53 5.11 7.25 -1.68
N LEU A 54 4.40 6.68 -2.67
CA LEU A 54 4.68 7.02 -4.06
C LEU A 54 4.41 8.49 -4.30
N GLU A 55 3.31 9.01 -3.73
CA GLU A 55 3.00 10.41 -3.88
C GLU A 55 4.04 11.31 -3.22
N GLN A 56 4.71 10.81 -2.19
CA GLN A 56 5.76 11.55 -1.54
C GLN A 56 7.07 11.47 -2.31
N GLY A 57 7.11 10.66 -3.34
CA GLY A 57 8.34 10.43 -4.09
C GLY A 57 9.25 9.40 -3.47
N ASN A 58 8.77 8.68 -2.44
CA ASN A 58 9.58 7.68 -1.76
C ASN A 58 9.31 6.32 -2.40
N THR A 59 9.93 6.08 -3.54
CA THR A 59 9.65 4.88 -4.31
C THR A 59 10.16 3.61 -3.62
N ALA A 60 11.23 3.70 -2.84
CA ALA A 60 11.74 2.52 -2.13
C ALA A 60 10.73 2.04 -1.09
N ALA A 61 10.14 2.97 -0.33
CA ALA A 61 9.14 2.61 0.66
C ALA A 61 7.86 2.12 -0.02
N ALA A 62 7.50 2.73 -1.15
CA ALA A 62 6.34 2.29 -1.91
C ALA A 62 6.52 0.87 -2.40
N TYR A 63 7.72 0.54 -2.88
CA TYR A 63 8.02 -0.80 -3.36
C TYR A 63 7.82 -1.83 -2.23
N SER A 64 8.37 -1.56 -1.05
CA SER A 64 8.23 -2.47 0.08
C SER A 64 6.76 -2.63 0.48
N ALA A 65 6.02 -1.54 0.48
CA ALA A 65 4.61 -1.59 0.88
C ALA A 65 3.78 -2.39 -0.13
N TYR A 66 4.03 -2.18 -1.41
CA TYR A 66 3.28 -2.93 -2.44
C TYR A 66 3.65 -4.43 -2.39
N GLN A 67 4.91 -4.75 -2.09
CA GLN A 67 5.28 -6.15 -1.96
C GLN A 67 4.57 -6.78 -0.76
N SER A 68 4.43 -6.03 0.32
CA SER A 68 3.70 -6.51 1.49
C SER A 68 2.22 -6.69 1.16
N ALA A 69 1.67 -5.78 0.35
CA ALA A 69 0.27 -5.90 -0.07
C ALA A 69 0.06 -7.18 -0.87
N ALA A 70 0.98 -7.48 -1.79
CA ALA A 70 0.86 -8.68 -2.60
C ALA A 70 1.00 -9.93 -1.75
N ALA A 71 1.90 -9.90 -0.77
CA ALA A 71 2.14 -11.05 0.09
C ALA A 71 0.97 -11.33 1.03
N THR A 72 0.19 -10.31 1.37
CA THR A 72 -0.92 -10.45 2.30
C THR A 72 -2.28 -10.44 1.61
N ASP A 73 -2.29 -10.41 0.28
CA ASP A 73 -3.55 -10.40 -0.47
C ASP A 73 -4.26 -11.73 -0.27
N ASN A 74 -5.44 -11.66 0.28
CA ASN A 74 -6.27 -12.84 0.52
C ASN A 74 -7.58 -12.76 -0.24
N SER A 75 -7.64 -11.92 -1.26
CA SER A 75 -8.88 -11.72 -2.00
C SER A 75 -9.23 -12.89 -2.91
N GLY A 76 -8.22 -13.60 -3.38
CA GLY A 76 -8.46 -14.65 -4.37
C GLY A 76 -8.83 -14.07 -5.73
N ASP A 77 -8.67 -12.77 -5.92
CA ASP A 77 -9.08 -12.08 -7.14
C ASP A 77 -7.86 -11.82 -8.01
N ALA A 78 -7.84 -12.42 -9.19
CA ALA A 78 -6.72 -12.27 -10.12
C ALA A 78 -6.53 -10.82 -10.56
N SER A 79 -7.61 -10.05 -10.64
CA SER A 79 -7.51 -8.65 -11.04
C SER A 79 -6.78 -7.83 -9.97
N VAL A 80 -7.05 -8.13 -8.71
CA VAL A 80 -6.37 -7.44 -7.60
C VAL A 80 -4.89 -7.78 -7.64
N ARG A 81 -4.57 -9.05 -7.86
CA ARG A 81 -3.19 -9.48 -7.90
C ARG A 81 -2.46 -8.85 -9.08
N ALA A 82 -3.12 -8.77 -10.22
CA ALA A 82 -2.50 -8.17 -11.41
C ALA A 82 -2.23 -6.68 -11.18
N LEU A 83 -3.14 -5.98 -10.52
CA LEU A 83 -2.94 -4.56 -10.25
C LEU A 83 -1.76 -4.36 -9.30
N LEU A 84 -1.64 -5.19 -8.27
CA LEU A 84 -0.53 -5.07 -7.34
C LEU A 84 0.79 -5.35 -8.04
N GLN A 85 0.83 -6.33 -8.93
CA GLN A 85 2.05 -6.62 -9.66
C GLN A 85 2.43 -5.44 -10.56
N LEU A 86 1.44 -4.79 -11.16
CA LEU A 86 1.70 -3.64 -11.98
C LEU A 86 2.28 -2.51 -11.13
N LYS A 87 1.72 -2.27 -9.96
CA LYS A 87 2.21 -1.21 -9.07
C LYS A 87 3.63 -1.51 -8.61
N ILE A 88 3.94 -2.77 -8.31
CA ILE A 88 5.27 -3.18 -7.92
C ILE A 88 6.25 -2.87 -9.05
N GLY A 89 5.87 -3.20 -10.27
CA GLY A 89 6.74 -2.95 -11.42
C GLY A 89 7.03 -1.47 -11.63
N LEU A 90 6.06 -0.61 -11.30
CA LEU A 90 6.23 0.80 -11.51
C LEU A 90 7.21 1.44 -10.51
N VAL A 91 7.42 0.82 -9.37
CA VAL A 91 8.28 1.38 -8.33
C VAL A 91 9.52 0.55 -8.05
N GLN A 92 9.82 -0.41 -8.92
CA GLN A 92 11.00 -1.24 -8.73
C GLN A 92 12.25 -0.37 -8.70
N PRO A 93 13.18 -0.69 -7.82
CA PRO A 93 14.38 0.11 -7.68
C PRO A 93 15.17 0.18 -8.98
N ALA A 94 15.64 1.35 -9.28
CA ALA A 94 16.40 1.59 -10.49
C ALA A 94 17.67 0.77 -10.58
N GLN A 95 18.25 0.42 -9.48
CA GLN A 95 19.45 -0.32 -9.53
C GLN A 95 19.31 -1.66 -10.23
N LEU A 96 18.09 -2.08 -10.45
CA LEU A 96 17.89 -3.32 -11.15
C LEU A 96 18.33 -3.17 -12.60
N GLU A 97 18.43 -1.96 -13.05
CA GLU A 97 18.83 -1.73 -14.39
C GLU A 97 20.27 -1.43 -14.46
N GLU A 98 20.81 -1.08 -13.36
CA GLU A 98 22.14 -0.70 -13.33
C GLU A 98 23.08 -1.60 -13.82
N PRO A 99 22.96 -2.73 -13.51
CA PRO A 99 23.93 -3.66 -13.85
C PRO A 99 24.42 -3.42 -15.17
N ALA A 100 23.61 -2.89 -15.82
CA ALA A 100 23.86 -2.63 -17.13
C ALA A 100 25.04 -1.84 -17.19
N ALA A 101 25.09 -1.14 -16.42
CA ALA A 101 26.14 -0.32 -16.47
C ALA A 101 27.40 -1.02 -16.34
N GLU A 102 27.14 -1.18 -16.48
CA GLU A 102 28.11 -1.36 -16.46
C GLU A 102 28.89 -1.54 -16.93
N GLU A 103 28.84 -1.32 -17.30
CA GLU A 103 29.69 -1.35 -17.65
C GLU A 103 30.28 -1.52 -17.65
#